data_802a9b611fea06bc715fd820b67e2f05
#
_entry.id   802a9b611fea06bc715fd820b67e2f05
#
_cell.length_a   1.000
_cell.length_b   1.000
_cell.length_c   1.000
_cell.angle_alpha   90.00
_cell.angle_beta   90.00
_cell.angle_gamma   90.00
#
_symmetry.space_group_name_H-M   'P 1'
#
loop_
_entity.id
_entity.type
_entity.pdbx_description
1 polymer ?
#
loop_
_entity_poly.entity_id
_entity_poly.type
_entity_poly.pdbx_seq_one_letter_code
_entity_poly.pdbx_strand_id
1 'polypeptide(L)'
;VLRSDRLDFADGTQLANDLDNADVLEALDQRMRGRSLRGGCYLQGGFCLGSASFYDWLAGLDGEEYDGLAMDRISQVNQLRRGEETLAAAQRHEARFFNTCMIATALGAAASDAVEDGRVVSGVGGQYNFVAMSFALDDARSILMLRSTRSSNGEISSNIRWSYGHTTIPRHLRDIYVTEYGIADLRGKTDEECVCAMIAISDSRFQQTLVNDAIHARKLPKDFIIPVAWKGNSPSALRSQLKPARTSGLLPDYPFGSDFNEIESRLLPALGWLKATVSRRSRWPTLLVAIIKPGRVDAEALERMGLANPKSMKHRVMARLVAAALNRSQ
;
A
#
# COMPACT_ATOMS: atom_id res chain seq x y z
N VAL A 1 -28.52 7.85 -23.50
CA VAL A 1 -27.18 7.48 -23.98
C VAL A 1 -26.20 8.53 -23.48
N LEU A 2 -25.15 8.12 -22.79
CA LEU A 2 -24.05 8.98 -22.37
C LEU A 2 -23.12 9.22 -23.56
N ARG A 3 -22.81 10.49 -23.83
CA ARG A 3 -21.79 10.94 -24.79
C ARG A 3 -20.74 11.78 -24.05
N SER A 4 -19.63 12.07 -24.69
CA SER A 4 -18.56 12.88 -24.10
C SER A 4 -19.01 14.30 -23.69
N ASP A 5 -19.90 14.88 -24.42
CA ASP A 5 -20.38 16.26 -24.26
C ASP A 5 -21.80 16.37 -23.69
N ARG A 6 -22.60 15.28 -23.74
CA ARG A 6 -24.00 15.32 -23.36
C ARG A 6 -24.61 13.97 -22.99
N LEU A 7 -25.77 14.04 -22.36
CA LEU A 7 -26.66 12.93 -22.03
C LEU A 7 -27.88 12.99 -22.92
N ASP A 8 -28.10 11.98 -23.77
CA ASP A 8 -29.30 11.84 -24.61
C ASP A 8 -30.31 10.94 -23.91
N PHE A 9 -31.49 11.43 -23.60
CA PHE A 9 -32.59 10.67 -23.00
C PHE A 9 -33.51 10.09 -24.08
N ALA A 10 -34.25 9.03 -23.71
CA ALA A 10 -35.16 8.33 -24.64
C ALA A 10 -36.32 9.22 -25.11
N ASP A 11 -36.68 10.25 -24.37
CA ASP A 11 -37.70 11.25 -24.71
C ASP A 11 -37.19 12.36 -25.64
N GLY A 12 -35.94 12.27 -26.12
CA GLY A 12 -35.31 13.26 -26.98
C GLY A 12 -34.66 14.43 -26.22
N THR A 13 -34.79 14.50 -24.92
CA THR A 13 -34.13 15.54 -24.13
C THR A 13 -32.63 15.32 -24.10
N GLN A 14 -31.89 16.42 -24.13
CA GLN A 14 -30.42 16.43 -24.01
C GLN A 14 -30.00 17.30 -22.82
N LEU A 15 -29.10 16.81 -21.99
CA LEU A 15 -28.42 17.56 -20.94
C LEU A 15 -26.93 17.57 -21.22
N ALA A 16 -26.24 18.64 -20.88
CA ALA A 16 -24.78 18.69 -20.93
C ALA A 16 -24.19 17.61 -20.01
N ASN A 17 -23.07 17.02 -20.39
CA ASN A 17 -22.31 16.12 -19.50
C ASN A 17 -21.36 16.97 -18.63
N ASP A 18 -21.95 17.78 -17.77
CA ASP A 18 -21.27 18.71 -16.88
C ASP A 18 -21.86 18.56 -15.47
N LEU A 19 -21.21 17.73 -14.67
CA LEU A 19 -21.64 17.44 -13.29
C LEU A 19 -21.25 18.55 -12.30
N ASP A 20 -20.47 19.54 -12.70
CA ASP A 20 -20.15 20.72 -11.88
C ASP A 20 -21.25 21.77 -11.99
N ASN A 21 -22.16 21.63 -12.95
CA ASN A 21 -23.29 22.52 -13.16
C ASN A 21 -24.48 22.08 -12.29
N ALA A 22 -24.87 22.93 -11.34
CA ALA A 22 -25.96 22.65 -10.41
C ALA A 22 -27.30 22.39 -11.10
N ASP A 23 -27.63 23.13 -12.20
CA ASP A 23 -28.87 22.96 -12.95
C ASP A 23 -28.92 21.59 -13.66
N VAL A 24 -27.79 21.13 -14.16
CA VAL A 24 -27.64 19.79 -14.75
C VAL A 24 -27.84 18.71 -13.70
N LEU A 25 -27.23 18.86 -12.52
CA LEU A 25 -27.39 17.92 -11.42
C LEU A 25 -28.84 17.85 -10.94
N GLU A 26 -29.53 19.00 -10.80
CA GLU A 26 -30.94 19.03 -10.41
C GLU A 26 -31.81 18.35 -11.47
N ALA A 27 -31.60 18.63 -12.75
CA ALA A 27 -32.36 18.04 -13.85
C ALA A 27 -32.11 16.51 -13.93
N LEU A 28 -30.89 16.05 -13.63
CA LEU A 28 -30.56 14.63 -13.52
C LEU A 28 -31.26 13.97 -12.33
N ASP A 29 -31.18 14.56 -11.15
CA ASP A 29 -31.82 14.03 -9.94
C ASP A 29 -33.34 13.87 -10.15
N GLN A 30 -34.00 14.89 -10.70
CA GLN A 30 -35.42 14.84 -11.01
C GLN A 30 -35.80 13.72 -11.96
N ARG A 31 -34.94 13.45 -12.97
CA ARG A 31 -35.18 12.37 -13.97
C ARG A 31 -34.83 10.98 -13.51
N MET A 32 -33.84 10.88 -12.61
CA MET A 32 -33.35 9.58 -12.12
C MET A 32 -34.04 9.13 -10.83
N ARG A 33 -34.69 10.07 -10.12
CA ARG A 33 -35.37 9.78 -8.85
C ARG A 33 -36.42 8.69 -9.01
N GLY A 34 -36.31 7.64 -8.19
CA GLY A 34 -37.21 6.49 -8.22
C GLY A 34 -36.98 5.51 -9.36
N ARG A 35 -35.92 5.67 -10.14
CA ARG A 35 -35.52 4.69 -11.17
C ARG A 35 -34.42 3.80 -10.65
N SER A 36 -34.56 2.48 -10.88
CA SER A 36 -33.48 1.53 -10.63
C SER A 36 -32.44 1.58 -11.74
N LEU A 37 -31.16 1.51 -11.38
CA LEU A 37 -30.05 1.42 -12.34
C LEU A 37 -30.10 0.04 -13.02
N ARG A 38 -30.27 0.00 -14.35
CA ARG A 38 -30.29 -1.26 -15.09
C ARG A 38 -28.90 -1.88 -15.10
N GLY A 39 -28.73 -3.03 -14.41
CA GLY A 39 -27.45 -3.71 -14.29
C GLY A 39 -26.40 -2.93 -13.53
N GLY A 40 -26.82 -1.94 -12.68
CA GLY A 40 -25.94 -1.18 -11.85
C GLY A 40 -25.39 -2.00 -10.68
N CYS A 41 -24.12 -1.80 -10.36
CA CYS A 41 -23.49 -2.34 -9.16
C CYS A 41 -22.74 -1.22 -8.44
N TYR A 42 -22.72 -1.29 -7.12
CA TYR A 42 -21.95 -0.34 -6.29
C TYR A 42 -20.49 -0.76 -6.14
N LEU A 43 -20.18 -2.04 -6.38
CA LEU A 43 -18.83 -2.58 -6.36
C LEU A 43 -18.65 -3.63 -7.47
N GLN A 44 -17.57 -3.50 -8.22
CA GLN A 44 -17.13 -4.51 -9.18
C GLN A 44 -15.73 -5.00 -8.82
N GLY A 45 -15.59 -6.30 -8.58
CA GLY A 45 -14.33 -6.90 -8.16
C GLY A 45 -14.03 -8.20 -8.91
N GLY A 46 -12.74 -8.59 -8.92
CA GLY A 46 -12.30 -9.89 -9.44
C GLY A 46 -12.12 -10.94 -8.35
N PHE A 47 -12.01 -10.52 -7.11
CA PHE A 47 -11.91 -11.35 -5.91
C PHE A 47 -12.13 -10.50 -4.66
N CYS A 48 -12.46 -11.15 -3.55
CA CYS A 48 -12.56 -10.52 -2.24
C CYS A 48 -11.39 -10.96 -1.35
N LEU A 49 -10.79 -10.00 -0.65
CA LEU A 49 -9.74 -10.24 0.35
C LEU A 49 -9.96 -9.29 1.52
N GLY A 50 -10.13 -9.83 2.73
CA GLY A 50 -10.39 -9.04 3.91
C GLY A 50 -10.25 -9.82 5.22
N SER A 51 -10.72 -9.21 6.29
CA SER A 51 -10.83 -9.81 7.62
C SER A 51 -11.98 -10.82 7.72
N ALA A 52 -12.04 -11.58 8.81
CA ALA A 52 -13.17 -12.47 9.08
C ALA A 52 -14.50 -11.68 9.12
N SER A 53 -14.51 -10.52 9.76
CA SER A 53 -15.71 -9.65 9.79
C SER A 53 -16.15 -9.16 8.41
N PHE A 54 -15.22 -8.97 7.47
CA PHE A 54 -15.54 -8.65 6.08
C PHE A 54 -16.21 -9.83 5.37
N TYR A 55 -15.73 -11.05 5.58
CA TYR A 55 -16.35 -12.24 5.02
C TYR A 55 -17.71 -12.54 5.64
N ASP A 56 -17.88 -12.30 6.95
CA ASP A 56 -19.17 -12.42 7.64
C ASP A 56 -20.18 -11.42 7.07
N TRP A 57 -19.75 -10.18 6.80
CA TRP A 57 -20.56 -9.18 6.12
C TRP A 57 -20.95 -9.63 4.71
N LEU A 58 -19.99 -10.11 3.89
CA LEU A 58 -20.27 -10.64 2.56
C LEU A 58 -21.27 -11.81 2.58
N ALA A 59 -21.12 -12.71 3.54
CA ALA A 59 -22.02 -13.86 3.70
C ALA A 59 -23.43 -13.48 4.17
N GLY A 60 -23.54 -12.30 4.80
CA GLY A 60 -24.82 -11.75 5.27
C GLY A 60 -25.55 -10.85 4.27
N LEU A 61 -24.96 -10.59 3.10
CA LEU A 61 -25.62 -9.80 2.04
C LEU A 61 -26.80 -10.57 1.46
N ASP A 62 -27.91 -9.89 1.25
CA ASP A 62 -29.10 -10.43 0.60
C ASP A 62 -29.74 -9.41 -0.37
N GLY A 63 -30.68 -9.89 -1.20
CA GLY A 63 -31.49 -9.10 -2.10
C GLY A 63 -30.69 -8.07 -2.92
N GLU A 64 -31.11 -6.81 -2.88
CA GLU A 64 -30.52 -5.72 -3.66
C GLU A 64 -29.04 -5.43 -3.27
N GLU A 65 -28.65 -5.67 -2.02
CA GLU A 65 -27.28 -5.48 -1.56
C GLU A 65 -26.36 -6.52 -2.22
N TYR A 66 -26.77 -7.78 -2.27
CA TYR A 66 -26.03 -8.84 -2.95
C TYR A 66 -25.97 -8.61 -4.47
N ASP A 67 -27.10 -8.25 -5.09
CA ASP A 67 -27.18 -8.00 -6.53
C ASP A 67 -26.34 -6.78 -6.96
N GLY A 68 -26.11 -5.83 -6.06
CA GLY A 68 -25.24 -4.67 -6.28
C GLY A 68 -23.74 -4.98 -6.20
N LEU A 69 -23.34 -6.20 -5.79
CA LEU A 69 -21.95 -6.65 -5.73
C LEU A 69 -21.61 -7.52 -6.96
N ALA A 70 -20.95 -6.96 -7.95
CA ALA A 70 -20.54 -7.70 -9.15
C ALA A 70 -19.16 -8.34 -8.98
N MET A 71 -19.11 -9.66 -8.90
CA MET A 71 -17.85 -10.43 -8.97
C MET A 71 -17.64 -10.89 -10.40
N ASP A 72 -16.67 -10.31 -11.06
CA ASP A 72 -16.49 -10.45 -12.51
C ASP A 72 -15.08 -10.94 -12.84
N ARG A 73 -14.86 -11.33 -14.11
CA ARG A 73 -13.51 -11.67 -14.57
C ARG A 73 -12.60 -10.45 -14.45
N ILE A 74 -11.34 -10.68 -14.09
CA ILE A 74 -10.39 -9.61 -13.80
C ILE A 74 -10.19 -8.62 -14.96
N SER A 75 -10.36 -9.04 -16.22
CA SER A 75 -10.28 -8.16 -17.38
C SER A 75 -11.40 -7.11 -17.44
N GLN A 76 -12.51 -7.35 -16.75
CA GLN A 76 -13.58 -6.36 -16.61
C GLN A 76 -13.18 -5.24 -15.63
N VAL A 77 -12.38 -5.59 -14.63
CA VAL A 77 -11.97 -4.71 -13.55
C VAL A 77 -10.76 -3.86 -13.96
N ASN A 78 -9.76 -4.50 -14.59
CA ASN A 78 -8.45 -3.87 -14.80
C ASN A 78 -8.12 -3.49 -16.26
N GLN A 79 -9.10 -3.55 -17.17
CA GLN A 79 -8.92 -3.16 -18.57
C GLN A 79 -10.12 -2.32 -19.05
N LEU A 80 -9.88 -1.44 -20.02
CA LEU A 80 -10.95 -0.83 -20.81
C LEU A 80 -11.48 -1.87 -21.79
N ARG A 81 -12.78 -2.06 -21.86
CA ARG A 81 -13.42 -3.09 -22.68
C ARG A 81 -13.61 -2.63 -24.11
N ARG A 82 -13.34 -3.49 -25.07
CA ARG A 82 -13.73 -3.30 -26.46
C ARG A 82 -15.26 -3.25 -26.60
N GLY A 83 -15.74 -2.14 -27.17
CA GLY A 83 -17.18 -1.90 -27.41
C GLY A 83 -17.93 -1.21 -26.27
N GLU A 84 -17.31 -1.08 -25.10
CA GLU A 84 -17.88 -0.35 -23.94
C GLU A 84 -16.88 0.67 -23.37
N GLU A 85 -15.84 1.04 -24.15
CA GLU A 85 -14.76 1.92 -23.71
C GLU A 85 -15.27 3.27 -23.21
N THR A 86 -16.28 3.83 -23.89
CA THR A 86 -16.86 5.13 -23.50
C THR A 86 -17.52 5.06 -22.12
N LEU A 87 -18.31 4.01 -21.87
CA LEU A 87 -18.94 3.82 -20.55
C LEU A 87 -17.89 3.54 -19.47
N ALA A 88 -16.93 2.66 -19.79
CA ALA A 88 -15.84 2.32 -18.87
C ALA A 88 -14.96 3.54 -18.53
N ALA A 89 -14.70 4.41 -19.51
CA ALA A 89 -13.97 5.66 -19.31
C ALA A 89 -14.78 6.65 -18.45
N ALA A 90 -16.07 6.82 -18.73
CA ALA A 90 -16.95 7.70 -17.96
C ALA A 90 -17.08 7.25 -16.49
N GLN A 91 -17.15 5.93 -16.23
CA GLN A 91 -17.17 5.38 -14.87
C GLN A 91 -15.84 5.52 -14.13
N ARG A 92 -14.76 5.83 -14.84
CA ARG A 92 -13.40 6.01 -14.31
C ARG A 92 -12.91 7.44 -14.44
N HIS A 93 -13.84 8.40 -14.50
CA HIS A 93 -13.53 9.81 -14.45
C HIS A 93 -12.74 10.11 -13.19
N GLU A 94 -11.64 10.86 -13.32
CA GLU A 94 -10.69 11.17 -12.24
C GLU A 94 -10.20 9.94 -11.45
N ALA A 95 -10.13 8.77 -12.06
CA ALA A 95 -9.77 7.54 -11.36
C ALA A 95 -8.35 7.60 -10.78
N ARG A 96 -8.17 7.01 -9.60
CA ARG A 96 -6.90 6.90 -8.90
C ARG A 96 -6.59 5.42 -8.66
N PHE A 97 -5.58 4.91 -9.37
CA PHE A 97 -5.20 3.50 -9.34
C PHE A 97 -4.04 3.29 -8.38
N PHE A 98 -4.31 2.69 -7.23
CA PHE A 98 -3.33 2.40 -6.19
C PHE A 98 -2.76 1.00 -6.34
N ASN A 99 -1.45 0.90 -6.45
CA ASN A 99 -0.72 -0.37 -6.47
C ASN A 99 0.52 -0.28 -5.60
N THR A 100 1.08 -1.42 -5.22
CA THR A 100 2.36 -1.48 -4.50
C THR A 100 3.44 -2.04 -5.41
N CYS A 101 4.68 -1.57 -5.26
CA CYS A 101 5.84 -2.16 -5.90
C CYS A 101 6.93 -2.49 -4.89
N MET A 102 7.84 -3.40 -5.24
CA MET A 102 8.97 -3.77 -4.39
C MET A 102 10.12 -2.77 -4.52
N ILE A 103 10.40 -2.34 -5.73
CA ILE A 103 11.52 -1.47 -6.10
C ILE A 103 11.03 -0.40 -7.06
N ALA A 104 11.55 0.82 -6.90
CA ALA A 104 11.45 1.89 -7.88
C ALA A 104 12.84 2.36 -8.29
N THR A 105 12.99 2.81 -9.55
CA THR A 105 14.23 3.48 -9.98
C THR A 105 14.09 5.00 -9.88
N ALA A 106 15.21 5.71 -9.76
CA ALA A 106 15.23 7.16 -9.72
C ALA A 106 14.63 7.82 -10.98
N LEU A 107 14.57 7.10 -12.10
CA LEU A 107 13.95 7.56 -13.35
C LEU A 107 12.50 7.08 -13.51
N GLY A 108 11.92 6.41 -12.50
CA GLY A 108 10.51 6.06 -12.46
C GLY A 108 10.13 4.75 -13.17
N ALA A 109 11.04 3.78 -13.31
CA ALA A 109 10.66 2.40 -13.55
C ALA A 109 10.36 1.69 -12.23
N ALA A 110 9.54 0.62 -12.23
CA ALA A 110 9.25 -0.17 -11.05
C ALA A 110 9.34 -1.67 -11.31
N ALA A 111 9.73 -2.42 -10.27
CA ALA A 111 9.73 -3.88 -10.25
C ALA A 111 8.88 -4.40 -9.10
N SER A 112 8.08 -5.45 -9.37
CA SER A 112 7.10 -5.98 -8.41
C SER A 112 7.05 -7.51 -8.34
N ASP A 113 7.62 -8.22 -9.29
CA ASP A 113 7.45 -9.67 -9.45
C ASP A 113 8.76 -10.45 -9.48
N ALA A 114 9.88 -9.80 -9.83
CA ALA A 114 11.18 -10.46 -9.86
C ALA A 114 12.28 -9.61 -9.19
N VAL A 115 13.31 -10.28 -8.72
CA VAL A 115 14.50 -9.65 -8.14
C VAL A 115 15.58 -9.45 -9.20
N GLU A 116 16.64 -8.72 -8.84
CA GLU A 116 17.70 -8.25 -9.74
C GLU A 116 18.41 -9.37 -10.52
N ASP A 117 18.50 -10.55 -9.94
CA ASP A 117 19.08 -11.75 -10.55
C ASP A 117 18.13 -12.48 -11.53
N GLY A 118 16.93 -11.91 -11.78
CA GLY A 118 15.91 -12.48 -12.65
C GLY A 118 15.00 -13.52 -12.00
N ARG A 119 15.21 -13.86 -10.73
CA ARG A 119 14.37 -14.81 -10.00
C ARG A 119 13.00 -14.20 -9.72
N VAL A 120 11.95 -14.86 -10.20
CA VAL A 120 10.55 -14.50 -9.94
C VAL A 120 10.20 -14.84 -8.48
N VAL A 121 9.66 -13.87 -7.76
CA VAL A 121 9.28 -13.97 -6.33
C VAL A 121 7.81 -13.72 -6.08
N SER A 122 7.09 -13.19 -7.07
CA SER A 122 5.65 -12.89 -6.99
C SER A 122 5.03 -12.92 -8.38
N GLY A 123 3.69 -12.90 -8.45
CA GLY A 123 2.97 -12.60 -9.68
C GLY A 123 2.83 -11.09 -9.89
N VAL A 124 2.77 -10.64 -11.15
CA VAL A 124 2.51 -9.23 -11.49
C VAL A 124 1.09 -8.81 -11.06
N GLY A 125 0.12 -9.74 -11.12
CA GLY A 125 -1.28 -9.43 -10.88
C GLY A 125 -1.83 -8.44 -11.90
N GLY A 126 -2.71 -7.54 -11.44
CA GLY A 126 -3.32 -6.49 -12.27
C GLY A 126 -2.53 -5.20 -12.37
N GLN A 127 -1.36 -5.08 -11.75
CA GLN A 127 -0.62 -3.82 -11.61
C GLN A 127 -0.34 -3.16 -12.96
N TYR A 128 0.24 -3.89 -13.91
CA TYR A 128 0.54 -3.34 -15.23
C TYR A 128 -0.73 -2.82 -15.93
N ASN A 129 -1.80 -3.58 -15.86
CA ASN A 129 -3.06 -3.22 -16.52
C ASN A 129 -3.66 -1.95 -15.94
N PHE A 130 -3.66 -1.79 -14.61
CA PHE A 130 -4.14 -0.57 -13.95
C PHE A 130 -3.25 0.63 -14.29
N VAL A 131 -1.94 0.47 -14.32
CA VAL A 131 -1.01 1.54 -14.72
C VAL A 131 -1.24 1.93 -16.18
N ALA A 132 -1.31 0.96 -17.09
CA ALA A 132 -1.55 1.22 -18.51
C ALA A 132 -2.92 1.88 -18.73
N MET A 133 -3.97 1.43 -18.03
CA MET A 133 -5.31 2.02 -18.10
C MET A 133 -5.31 3.48 -17.63
N SER A 134 -4.54 3.83 -16.58
CA SER A 134 -4.45 5.22 -16.11
C SER A 134 -3.86 6.18 -17.16
N PHE A 135 -3.05 5.66 -18.07
CA PHE A 135 -2.50 6.44 -19.19
C PHE A 135 -3.41 6.47 -20.42
N ALA A 136 -4.39 5.57 -20.49
CA ALA A 136 -5.42 5.57 -21.53
C ALA A 136 -6.64 6.46 -21.18
N LEU A 137 -6.69 7.00 -19.96
CA LEU A 137 -7.73 7.90 -19.44
C LEU A 137 -7.12 9.29 -19.25
N ASP A 138 -7.78 10.34 -19.71
CA ASP A 138 -7.22 11.71 -19.76
C ASP A 138 -6.88 12.26 -18.36
N ASP A 139 -7.72 12.00 -17.37
CA ASP A 139 -7.69 12.58 -16.00
C ASP A 139 -7.27 11.58 -14.92
N ALA A 140 -7.02 10.33 -15.27
CA ALA A 140 -6.64 9.30 -14.31
C ALA A 140 -5.17 9.36 -13.91
N ARG A 141 -4.87 8.89 -12.69
CA ARG A 141 -3.51 8.85 -12.14
C ARG A 141 -3.19 7.45 -11.62
N SER A 142 -1.96 7.03 -11.85
CA SER A 142 -1.39 5.80 -11.27
C SER A 142 -0.52 6.14 -10.07
N ILE A 143 -0.79 5.51 -8.93
CA ILE A 143 -0.06 5.69 -7.69
C ILE A 143 0.63 4.38 -7.33
N LEU A 144 1.96 4.37 -7.33
CA LEU A 144 2.78 3.25 -6.88
C LEU A 144 3.33 3.53 -5.48
N MET A 145 2.95 2.68 -4.53
CA MET A 145 3.36 2.79 -3.15
C MET A 145 4.47 1.79 -2.85
N LEU A 146 5.48 2.22 -2.11
CA LEU A 146 6.54 1.34 -1.62
C LEU A 146 7.13 1.87 -0.31
N ARG A 147 7.68 0.99 0.50
CA ARG A 147 8.56 1.43 1.58
C ARG A 147 9.89 1.88 1.00
N SER A 148 10.39 3.02 1.45
CA SER A 148 11.69 3.54 1.00
C SER A 148 12.84 2.55 1.24
N THR A 149 12.74 1.73 2.28
CA THR A 149 13.77 0.73 2.64
C THR A 149 13.17 -0.64 2.95
N ARG A 150 14.03 -1.66 2.83
CA ARG A 150 13.78 -3.02 3.32
C ARG A 150 14.90 -3.48 4.24
N SER A 151 14.59 -4.40 5.13
CA SER A 151 15.60 -5.08 5.96
C SER A 151 15.59 -6.58 5.65
N SER A 152 16.77 -7.13 5.38
CA SER A 152 16.98 -8.55 5.18
C SER A 152 18.23 -8.99 5.94
N ASN A 153 18.14 -10.04 6.75
CA ASN A 153 19.24 -10.55 7.56
C ASN A 153 19.95 -9.50 8.43
N GLY A 154 19.20 -8.44 8.86
CA GLY A 154 19.76 -7.36 9.67
C GLY A 154 20.42 -6.24 8.86
N GLU A 155 20.57 -6.40 7.56
CA GLU A 155 21.05 -5.39 6.64
C GLU A 155 19.87 -4.56 6.08
N ILE A 156 20.06 -3.24 6.02
CA ILE A 156 19.06 -2.31 5.49
C ILE A 156 19.49 -1.86 4.10
N SER A 157 18.62 -1.97 3.12
CA SER A 157 18.85 -1.53 1.75
C SER A 157 17.72 -0.60 1.26
N SER A 158 18.04 0.28 0.30
CA SER A 158 17.06 1.13 -0.34
C SER A 158 16.18 0.33 -1.32
N ASN A 159 14.90 0.65 -1.35
CA ASN A 159 13.98 0.21 -2.41
C ASN A 159 13.85 1.25 -3.53
N ILE A 160 14.43 2.44 -3.36
CA ILE A 160 14.62 3.41 -4.45
C ILE A 160 16.08 3.29 -4.88
N ARG A 161 16.31 2.91 -6.14
CA ARG A 161 17.63 2.62 -6.68
C ARG A 161 17.90 3.41 -7.96
N TRP A 162 19.15 3.55 -8.35
CA TRP A 162 19.48 4.15 -9.63
C TRP A 162 19.01 3.28 -10.79
N SER A 163 19.32 2.01 -10.75
CA SER A 163 18.94 1.00 -11.74
C SER A 163 18.53 -0.31 -11.08
N TYR A 164 17.81 -1.15 -11.82
CA TYR A 164 17.43 -2.48 -11.35
C TYR A 164 17.36 -3.45 -12.55
N GLY A 165 17.77 -4.70 -12.35
CA GLY A 165 17.89 -5.70 -13.41
C GLY A 165 16.56 -6.22 -13.97
N HIS A 166 15.43 -5.89 -13.35
CA HIS A 166 14.09 -6.29 -13.77
C HIS A 166 13.13 -5.09 -13.80
N THR A 167 12.16 -5.10 -14.72
CA THR A 167 11.17 -4.03 -14.87
C THR A 167 9.79 -4.61 -15.09
N THR A 168 8.87 -4.33 -14.17
CA THR A 168 7.44 -4.62 -14.31
C THR A 168 6.71 -3.44 -14.95
N ILE A 169 6.98 -2.22 -14.48
CA ILE A 169 6.43 -0.97 -15.01
C ILE A 169 7.56 -0.16 -15.63
N PRO A 170 7.54 0.05 -16.94
CA PRO A 170 8.59 0.82 -17.60
C PRO A 170 8.48 2.32 -17.29
N ARG A 171 9.61 3.05 -17.38
CA ARG A 171 9.68 4.46 -16.98
C ARG A 171 8.78 5.40 -17.79
N HIS A 172 8.38 5.05 -18.99
CA HIS A 172 7.47 5.89 -19.80
C HIS A 172 6.01 5.84 -19.27
N LEU A 173 5.71 4.91 -18.36
CA LEU A 173 4.46 4.87 -17.58
C LEU A 173 4.67 5.37 -16.14
N ARG A 174 5.68 6.20 -15.90
CA ARG A 174 5.92 6.83 -14.60
C ARG A 174 4.86 7.87 -14.29
N ASP A 175 4.33 7.82 -13.06
CA ASP A 175 3.35 8.78 -12.60
C ASP A 175 3.64 9.17 -11.14
N ILE A 176 2.84 8.77 -10.18
CA ILE A 176 3.03 9.11 -8.78
C ILE A 176 3.68 7.95 -8.02
N TYR A 177 4.72 8.26 -7.25
CA TYR A 177 5.31 7.35 -6.26
C TYR A 177 5.09 7.88 -4.85
N VAL A 178 4.74 6.97 -3.92
CA VAL A 178 4.51 7.31 -2.51
C VAL A 178 5.37 6.42 -1.63
N THR A 179 6.10 7.04 -0.72
CA THR A 179 6.79 6.35 0.38
C THR A 179 6.31 6.90 1.72
N GLU A 180 6.81 6.34 2.81
CA GLU A 180 6.58 6.86 4.15
C GLU A 180 7.11 8.28 4.38
N TYR A 181 7.89 8.82 3.44
CA TYR A 181 8.51 10.15 3.54
C TYR A 181 7.87 11.20 2.64
N GLY A 182 7.01 10.81 1.71
CA GLY A 182 6.34 11.77 0.85
C GLY A 182 5.86 11.22 -0.49
N ILE A 183 5.54 12.14 -1.38
CA ILE A 183 4.95 11.90 -2.70
C ILE A 183 5.87 12.48 -3.76
N ALA A 184 6.19 11.68 -4.77
CA ALA A 184 6.91 12.09 -5.97
C ALA A 184 5.97 12.00 -7.18
N ASP A 185 5.60 13.14 -7.74
CA ASP A 185 4.85 13.23 -8.99
C ASP A 185 5.84 13.34 -10.16
N LEU A 186 5.85 12.36 -11.06
CA LEU A 186 6.82 12.24 -12.15
C LEU A 186 6.20 12.46 -13.54
N ARG A 187 4.86 12.51 -13.65
CA ARG A 187 4.20 12.64 -14.94
C ARG A 187 4.53 14.01 -15.59
N GLY A 188 4.98 13.99 -16.84
CA GLY A 188 5.34 15.19 -17.59
C GLY A 188 6.64 15.87 -17.16
N LYS A 189 7.41 15.29 -16.24
CA LYS A 189 8.66 15.87 -15.73
C LYS A 189 9.89 15.39 -16.50
N THR A 190 10.90 16.23 -16.51
CA THR A 190 12.24 15.90 -17.01
C THR A 190 12.90 14.82 -16.17
N ASP A 191 13.96 14.20 -16.67
CA ASP A 191 14.72 13.20 -15.92
C ASP A 191 15.35 13.80 -14.65
N GLU A 192 15.83 15.04 -14.70
CA GLU A 192 16.38 15.76 -13.54
C GLU A 192 15.31 15.95 -12.45
N GLU A 193 14.14 16.47 -12.82
CA GLU A 193 13.02 16.67 -11.87
C GLU A 193 12.54 15.35 -11.28
N CYS A 194 12.49 14.27 -12.07
CA CYS A 194 12.13 12.94 -11.58
C CYS A 194 13.14 12.42 -10.56
N VAL A 195 14.43 12.54 -10.87
CA VAL A 195 15.50 12.15 -9.94
C VAL A 195 15.42 12.94 -8.64
N CYS A 196 15.23 14.25 -8.71
CA CYS A 196 15.05 15.10 -7.53
C CYS A 196 13.85 14.66 -6.70
N ALA A 197 12.70 14.43 -7.34
CA ALA A 197 11.48 14.00 -6.66
C ALA A 197 11.65 12.63 -5.97
N MET A 198 12.33 11.67 -6.62
CA MET A 198 12.59 10.36 -6.05
C MET A 198 13.62 10.39 -4.91
N ILE A 199 14.64 11.25 -4.98
CA ILE A 199 15.57 11.49 -3.86
C ILE A 199 14.83 12.10 -2.68
N ALA A 200 13.90 13.03 -2.91
CA ALA A 200 13.12 13.69 -1.85
C ALA A 200 12.29 12.72 -1.02
N ILE A 201 11.82 11.61 -1.59
CA ILE A 201 11.05 10.57 -0.89
C ILE A 201 11.88 9.35 -0.46
N SER A 202 13.20 9.40 -0.66
CA SER A 202 14.13 8.34 -0.24
C SER A 202 14.56 8.50 1.21
N ASP A 203 14.88 7.39 1.88
CA ASP A 203 15.52 7.43 3.20
C ASP A 203 16.88 8.16 3.13
N SER A 204 17.11 9.06 4.07
CA SER A 204 18.27 9.96 4.08
C SER A 204 19.63 9.25 4.04
N ARG A 205 19.69 8.00 4.52
CA ARG A 205 20.92 7.18 4.48
C ARG A 205 21.36 6.84 3.06
N PHE A 206 20.44 6.85 2.08
CA PHE A 206 20.67 6.43 0.70
C PHE A 206 20.61 7.59 -0.31
N GLN A 207 20.19 8.78 0.10
CA GLN A 207 20.06 9.93 -0.80
C GLN A 207 21.37 10.29 -1.48
N GLN A 208 22.49 10.32 -0.73
CA GLN A 208 23.78 10.69 -1.30
C GLN A 208 24.28 9.71 -2.37
N THR A 209 24.01 8.43 -2.19
CA THR A 209 24.33 7.40 -3.22
C THR A 209 23.55 7.68 -4.51
N LEU A 210 22.24 7.96 -4.41
CA LEU A 210 21.42 8.30 -5.58
C LEU A 210 21.90 9.58 -6.27
N VAL A 211 22.31 10.60 -5.51
CA VAL A 211 22.88 11.85 -6.06
C VAL A 211 24.16 11.54 -6.82
N ASN A 212 25.06 10.75 -6.26
CA ASN A 212 26.33 10.41 -6.89
C ASN A 212 26.10 9.64 -8.20
N ASP A 213 25.20 8.67 -8.21
CA ASP A 213 24.79 7.91 -9.40
C ASP A 213 24.20 8.82 -10.47
N ALA A 214 23.34 9.77 -10.07
CA ALA A 214 22.69 10.70 -10.96
C ALA A 214 23.70 11.70 -11.59
N ILE A 215 24.66 12.20 -10.83
CA ILE A 215 25.75 13.07 -11.32
C ILE A 215 26.63 12.28 -12.31
N HIS A 216 26.98 11.04 -11.98
CA HIS A 216 27.75 10.17 -12.87
C HIS A 216 27.03 9.95 -14.20
N ALA A 217 25.72 9.73 -14.15
CA ALA A 217 24.85 9.57 -15.31
C ALA A 217 24.48 10.90 -16.02
N ARG A 218 25.01 12.04 -15.55
CA ARG A 218 24.72 13.39 -16.09
C ARG A 218 23.24 13.76 -16.05
N LYS A 219 22.53 13.28 -15.00
CA LYS A 219 21.12 13.60 -14.75
C LYS A 219 20.93 14.62 -13.64
N LEU A 220 22.00 14.94 -12.92
CA LEU A 220 22.10 16.06 -11.99
C LEU A 220 23.39 16.86 -12.22
N PRO A 221 23.39 18.16 -11.93
CA PRO A 221 24.60 18.98 -11.98
C PRO A 221 25.62 18.51 -10.93
N LYS A 222 26.92 18.74 -11.20
CA LYS A 222 28.02 18.27 -10.34
C LYS A 222 28.01 18.89 -8.94
N ASP A 223 27.47 20.08 -8.83
CA ASP A 223 27.35 20.88 -7.60
C ASP A 223 25.97 20.72 -6.92
N PHE A 224 25.17 19.73 -7.31
CA PHE A 224 23.88 19.49 -6.70
C PHE A 224 24.02 19.20 -5.19
N ILE A 225 23.27 19.95 -4.40
CA ILE A 225 23.20 19.81 -2.94
C ILE A 225 21.81 19.35 -2.54
N ILE A 226 21.75 18.29 -1.75
CA ILE A 226 20.47 17.78 -1.21
C ILE A 226 19.83 18.87 -0.33
N PRO A 227 18.59 19.31 -0.63
CA PRO A 227 17.87 20.28 0.18
C PRO A 227 17.73 19.83 1.64
N VAL A 228 17.84 20.78 2.57
CA VAL A 228 17.77 20.48 4.02
C VAL A 228 16.46 19.79 4.38
N ALA A 229 15.35 20.19 3.76
CA ALA A 229 14.04 19.61 3.98
C ALA A 229 13.97 18.09 3.71
N TRP A 230 14.81 17.55 2.82
CA TRP A 230 14.81 16.11 2.48
C TRP A 230 15.70 15.29 3.41
N LYS A 231 16.65 15.93 4.13
CA LYS A 231 17.62 15.24 5.01
C LYS A 231 16.99 14.62 6.25
N GLY A 232 15.75 15.00 6.57
CA GLY A 232 14.99 14.48 7.72
C GLY A 232 14.35 13.11 7.53
N ASN A 233 14.43 12.51 6.34
CA ASN A 233 13.79 11.25 6.01
C ASN A 233 14.42 10.05 6.76
N SER A 234 13.98 9.82 7.97
CA SER A 234 14.46 8.71 8.80
C SER A 234 13.31 8.07 9.61
N PRO A 235 13.40 6.78 9.93
CA PRO A 235 12.37 6.12 10.75
C PRO A 235 12.20 6.73 12.13
N SER A 236 13.25 7.34 12.70
CA SER A 236 13.18 8.01 14.00
C SER A 236 12.44 9.34 13.91
N ALA A 237 12.73 10.15 12.90
CA ALA A 237 12.04 11.42 12.66
C ALA A 237 10.54 11.18 12.38
N LEU A 238 10.24 10.21 11.52
CA LEU A 238 8.84 9.84 11.22
C LEU A 238 8.08 9.39 12.48
N ARG A 239 8.68 8.52 13.30
CA ARG A 239 8.05 8.13 14.59
C ARG A 239 7.81 9.31 15.51
N SER A 240 8.76 10.25 15.59
CA SER A 240 8.60 11.45 16.41
C SER A 240 7.47 12.35 15.91
N GLN A 241 7.35 12.54 14.59
CA GLN A 241 6.28 13.32 13.97
C GLN A 241 4.89 12.68 14.18
N LEU A 242 4.79 11.35 14.07
CA LEU A 242 3.53 10.64 14.22
C LEU A 242 3.15 10.35 15.68
N LYS A 243 4.07 10.56 16.63
CA LYS A 243 3.82 10.27 18.05
C LYS A 243 2.59 10.98 18.62
N PRO A 244 2.33 12.27 18.37
CA PRO A 244 1.13 12.94 18.89
C PRO A 244 -0.16 12.28 18.39
N ALA A 245 -0.25 11.99 17.08
CA ALA A 245 -1.42 11.36 16.48
C ALA A 245 -1.64 9.93 16.97
N ARG A 246 -0.57 9.16 17.22
CA ARG A 246 -0.66 7.83 17.84
C ARG A 246 -1.12 7.91 19.30
N THR A 247 -0.56 8.87 20.06
CA THR A 247 -0.93 9.06 21.47
C THR A 247 -2.38 9.51 21.64
N SER A 248 -2.92 10.29 20.70
CA SER A 248 -4.32 10.73 20.70
C SER A 248 -5.29 9.69 20.12
N GLY A 249 -4.81 8.52 19.69
CA GLY A 249 -5.64 7.45 19.12
C GLY A 249 -6.07 7.69 17.65
N LEU A 250 -5.60 8.76 17.00
CA LEU A 250 -5.91 9.02 15.59
C LEU A 250 -5.24 8.03 14.62
N LEU A 251 -4.15 7.38 15.07
CA LEU A 251 -3.43 6.37 14.29
C LEU A 251 -3.29 5.08 15.11
N PRO A 252 -4.37 4.33 15.34
CA PRO A 252 -4.31 3.02 15.97
C PRO A 252 -3.63 2.00 15.05
N ASP A 253 -3.05 0.95 15.62
CA ASP A 253 -2.38 -0.10 14.84
C ASP A 253 -3.36 -0.88 13.94
N TYR A 254 -4.62 -0.96 14.35
CA TYR A 254 -5.71 -1.63 13.61
C TYR A 254 -6.94 -0.71 13.52
N PRO A 255 -6.98 0.27 12.58
CA PRO A 255 -8.05 1.27 12.52
C PRO A 255 -9.42 0.68 12.19
N PHE A 256 -9.47 -0.47 11.54
CA PHE A 256 -10.71 -1.18 11.17
C PHE A 256 -10.92 -2.46 11.97
N GLY A 257 -10.27 -2.61 13.11
CA GLY A 257 -10.27 -3.82 13.87
C GLY A 257 -9.23 -4.85 13.41
N SER A 258 -9.24 -6.01 14.01
CA SER A 258 -8.29 -7.10 13.80
C SER A 258 -8.99 -8.43 14.04
N ASP A 259 -8.60 -9.47 13.30
CA ASP A 259 -9.04 -10.85 13.56
C ASP A 259 -8.35 -11.47 14.78
N PHE A 260 -7.39 -10.76 15.36
CA PHE A 260 -6.73 -11.21 16.60
C PHE A 260 -7.63 -10.99 17.80
N ASN A 261 -7.78 -12.03 18.61
CA ASN A 261 -8.43 -11.90 19.91
C ASN A 261 -7.54 -11.12 20.91
N GLU A 262 -8.05 -10.84 22.11
CA GLU A 262 -7.31 -10.07 23.13
C GLU A 262 -6.00 -10.72 23.54
N ILE A 263 -5.94 -12.05 23.63
CA ILE A 263 -4.72 -12.80 23.96
C ILE A 263 -3.69 -12.67 22.84
N GLU A 264 -4.12 -12.85 21.61
CA GLU A 264 -3.26 -12.73 20.43
C GLU A 264 -2.76 -11.30 20.25
N SER A 265 -3.61 -10.30 20.50
CA SER A 265 -3.25 -8.87 20.44
C SER A 265 -2.17 -8.52 21.47
N ARG A 266 -2.14 -9.16 22.65
CA ARG A 266 -1.05 -9.02 23.62
C ARG A 266 0.22 -9.77 23.19
N LEU A 267 0.07 -10.90 22.51
CA LEU A 267 1.20 -11.71 22.02
C LEU A 267 1.96 -11.04 20.86
N LEU A 268 1.29 -10.33 19.97
CA LEU A 268 1.91 -9.74 18.78
C LEU A 268 3.10 -8.83 19.10
N PRO A 269 3.01 -7.80 19.96
CA PRO A 269 4.16 -6.96 20.32
C PRO A 269 5.25 -7.74 21.03
N ALA A 270 4.90 -8.73 21.87
CA ALA A 270 5.84 -9.58 22.57
C ALA A 270 6.66 -10.47 21.61
N LEU A 271 6.00 -11.09 20.62
CA LEU A 271 6.65 -11.88 19.59
C LEU A 271 7.50 -11.01 18.66
N GLY A 272 7.02 -9.80 18.35
CA GLY A 272 7.78 -8.79 17.61
C GLY A 272 9.08 -8.41 18.32
N TRP A 273 9.00 -8.17 19.63
CA TRP A 273 10.19 -7.90 20.45
C TRP A 273 11.18 -9.08 20.47
N LEU A 274 10.68 -10.32 20.64
CA LEU A 274 11.51 -11.53 20.59
C LEU A 274 12.21 -11.65 19.24
N LYS A 275 11.50 -11.51 18.13
CA LYS A 275 12.05 -11.57 16.77
C LYS A 275 13.17 -10.54 16.58
N ALA A 276 12.93 -9.29 16.98
CA ALA A 276 13.91 -8.21 16.89
C ALA A 276 15.13 -8.41 17.80
N THR A 277 14.97 -9.15 18.92
CA THR A 277 16.05 -9.40 19.86
C THR A 277 16.90 -10.59 19.41
N VAL A 278 16.27 -11.67 18.93
CA VAL A 278 16.95 -12.86 18.43
C VAL A 278 17.80 -12.55 17.19
N SER A 279 17.30 -11.70 16.29
CA SER A 279 18.02 -11.32 15.06
C SER A 279 19.28 -10.48 15.30
N ARG A 280 19.50 -9.97 16.52
CA ARG A 280 20.68 -9.16 16.89
C ARG A 280 21.56 -9.89 17.90
N ARG A 281 22.68 -10.46 17.46
CA ARG A 281 23.64 -11.17 18.35
C ARG A 281 24.06 -10.35 19.58
N SER A 282 24.20 -9.03 19.47
CA SER A 282 24.53 -8.13 20.58
C SER A 282 23.46 -8.11 21.70
N ARG A 283 22.25 -8.59 21.44
CA ARG A 283 21.14 -8.66 22.43
C ARG A 283 20.95 -10.02 23.07
N TRP A 284 21.79 -11.01 22.76
CA TRP A 284 21.73 -12.33 23.39
C TRP A 284 21.83 -12.32 24.93
N PRO A 285 22.64 -11.44 25.58
CA PRO A 285 22.61 -11.30 27.04
C PRO A 285 21.22 -10.96 27.57
N THR A 286 20.45 -10.14 26.83
CA THR A 286 19.07 -9.79 27.20
C THR A 286 18.14 -11.01 27.18
N LEU A 287 18.35 -11.95 26.22
CA LEU A 287 17.60 -13.20 26.15
C LEU A 287 17.96 -14.14 27.31
N LEU A 288 19.25 -14.22 27.71
CA LEU A 288 19.67 -15.00 28.85
C LEU A 288 19.02 -14.49 30.14
N VAL A 289 19.01 -13.17 30.36
CA VAL A 289 18.32 -12.55 31.51
C VAL A 289 16.81 -12.86 31.45
N ALA A 290 16.18 -12.83 30.29
CA ALA A 290 14.78 -13.12 30.09
C ALA A 290 14.46 -14.61 30.43
N ILE A 291 15.37 -15.53 30.13
CA ILE A 291 15.20 -16.95 30.50
C ILE A 291 15.31 -17.14 32.01
N ILE A 292 16.23 -16.43 32.68
CA ILE A 292 16.48 -16.56 34.12
C ILE A 292 15.36 -15.88 34.92
N LYS A 293 14.93 -14.68 34.50
CA LYS A 293 13.91 -13.86 35.14
C LYS A 293 12.75 -13.56 34.20
N PRO A 294 11.84 -14.49 33.92
CA PRO A 294 10.78 -14.32 32.92
C PRO A 294 9.68 -13.30 33.35
N GLY A 295 9.62 -12.94 34.63
CA GLY A 295 8.58 -12.05 35.15
C GLY A 295 7.26 -12.80 35.42
N ARG A 296 6.15 -12.04 35.38
CA ARG A 296 4.79 -12.61 35.62
C ARG A 296 4.42 -13.52 34.45
N VAL A 297 3.86 -14.68 34.76
CA VAL A 297 3.41 -15.67 33.78
C VAL A 297 1.99 -15.35 33.38
N ASP A 298 1.76 -15.10 32.09
CA ASP A 298 0.43 -15.01 31.49
C ASP A 298 0.02 -16.42 31.00
N ALA A 299 -0.81 -17.09 31.83
CA ALA A 299 -1.19 -18.49 31.57
C ALA A 299 -1.99 -18.65 30.27
N GLU A 300 -2.90 -17.72 29.96
CA GLU A 300 -3.72 -17.74 28.75
C GLU A 300 -2.87 -17.60 27.50
N ALA A 301 -1.90 -16.68 27.53
CA ALA A 301 -0.98 -16.48 26.41
C ALA A 301 -0.08 -17.70 26.18
N LEU A 302 0.41 -18.33 27.25
CA LEU A 302 1.19 -19.58 27.15
C LEU A 302 0.35 -20.75 26.65
N GLU A 303 -0.91 -20.85 27.06
CA GLU A 303 -1.85 -21.86 26.57
C GLU A 303 -2.12 -21.66 25.07
N ARG A 304 -2.40 -20.42 24.64
CA ARG A 304 -2.60 -20.08 23.22
C ARG A 304 -1.39 -20.42 22.34
N MET A 305 -0.18 -20.34 22.91
CA MET A 305 1.08 -20.71 22.27
C MET A 305 1.43 -22.21 22.38
N GLY A 306 0.61 -23.03 23.06
CA GLY A 306 0.91 -24.42 23.33
C GLY A 306 2.09 -24.63 24.30
N LEU A 307 2.41 -23.64 25.12
CA LEU A 307 3.55 -23.61 26.04
C LEU A 307 3.16 -23.70 27.54
N ALA A 308 1.88 -23.87 27.88
CA ALA A 308 1.42 -23.96 29.23
C ALA A 308 2.01 -25.16 29.96
N ASN A 309 2.14 -26.31 29.28
CA ASN A 309 2.71 -27.55 29.80
C ASN A 309 3.94 -27.98 28.97
N PRO A 310 5.12 -27.38 29.21
CA PRO A 310 6.29 -27.61 28.38
C PRO A 310 6.87 -29.03 28.56
N LYS A 311 6.76 -29.85 27.52
CA LYS A 311 7.22 -31.26 27.50
C LYS A 311 8.72 -31.42 27.28
N SER A 312 9.45 -30.38 26.90
CA SER A 312 10.87 -30.41 26.62
C SER A 312 11.60 -29.19 27.18
N MET A 313 12.94 -29.28 27.31
CA MET A 313 13.77 -28.14 27.72
C MET A 313 13.61 -26.96 26.75
N LYS A 314 13.50 -27.23 25.44
CA LYS A 314 13.25 -26.21 24.41
C LYS A 314 11.93 -25.47 24.67
N HIS A 315 10.85 -26.19 24.96
CA HIS A 315 9.55 -25.58 25.27
C HIS A 315 9.59 -24.77 26.57
N ARG A 316 10.33 -25.22 27.60
CA ARG A 316 10.53 -24.45 28.83
C ARG A 316 11.23 -23.12 28.58
N VAL A 317 12.29 -23.14 27.76
CA VAL A 317 13.00 -21.92 27.39
C VAL A 317 12.10 -20.98 26.59
N MET A 318 11.33 -21.52 25.63
CA MET A 318 10.37 -20.72 24.84
C MET A 318 9.28 -20.09 25.73
N ALA A 319 8.70 -20.86 26.66
CA ALA A 319 7.70 -20.34 27.60
C ALA A 319 8.25 -19.16 28.42
N ARG A 320 9.48 -19.29 28.94
CA ARG A 320 10.13 -18.21 29.69
C ARG A 320 10.42 -16.97 28.84
N LEU A 321 10.84 -17.15 27.58
CA LEU A 321 11.09 -16.06 26.66
C LEU A 321 9.80 -15.32 26.31
N VAL A 322 8.70 -16.05 26.05
CA VAL A 322 7.38 -15.45 25.78
C VAL A 322 6.87 -14.70 27.00
N ALA A 323 6.95 -15.27 28.21
CA ALA A 323 6.55 -14.60 29.43
C ALA A 323 7.36 -13.31 29.66
N ALA A 324 8.68 -13.35 29.49
CA ALA A 324 9.53 -12.17 29.62
C ALA A 324 9.24 -11.10 28.57
N ALA A 325 8.88 -11.49 27.36
CA ALA A 325 8.51 -10.57 26.29
C ALA A 325 7.19 -9.87 26.57
N LEU A 326 6.18 -10.61 27.06
CA LEU A 326 4.89 -10.05 27.47
C LEU A 326 5.04 -9.00 28.58
N ASN A 327 5.91 -9.23 29.57
CA ASN A 327 6.17 -8.26 30.65
C ASN A 327 6.92 -7.01 30.17
N ARG A 328 7.51 -7.00 28.99
CA ARG A 328 8.24 -5.85 28.43
C ARG A 328 7.44 -5.06 27.41
N SER A 329 6.36 -5.63 26.92
CA SER A 329 5.48 -5.02 25.93
C SER A 329 4.23 -4.38 26.54
N GLN A 330 4.02 -4.58 27.83
CA GLN A 330 3.09 -3.82 28.67
C GLN A 330 3.78 -2.55 29.17
#